data_3cb36f4338c6ee72fdfcd3c00fcad3fa
#
_entry.id   3cb36f4338c6ee72fdfcd3c00fcad3fa
#
_cell.length_a   1.000
_cell.length_b   1.000
_cell.length_c   1.000
_cell.angle_alpha   90.00
_cell.angle_beta   90.00
_cell.angle_gamma   90.00
#
_symmetry.space_group_name_H-M   'P 1'
#
loop_
_entity.id
_entity.type
_entity.pdbx_description
1 polymer ?
#
loop_
_entity_poly.entity_id
_entity_poly.type
_entity_poly.pdbx_seq_one_letter_code
_entity_poly.pdbx_strand_id
1 'polypeptide(L)'
;MAGQIRITPEQMRTRASEFRTEGENFQDVINKMQNLINTLQEEWEGQASQGFAAQFESLKPSFNNVRQLIDDIGSQLDGTATAVEQLDQEIASKFN
;
A
#
# COMPACT_ATOMS: atom_id res chain seq x y z
N MET A 1 19.89 -19.34 -7.23
CA MET A 1 19.41 -20.29 -8.22
C MET A 1 17.98 -20.00 -8.61
N ALA A 2 17.75 -19.87 -9.89
CA ALA A 2 16.39 -19.60 -10.39
C ALA A 2 15.46 -20.76 -9.99
N GLY A 3 14.27 -20.43 -9.51
CA GLY A 3 13.26 -21.42 -9.15
C GLY A 3 13.20 -21.83 -7.68
N GLN A 4 14.14 -21.38 -6.86
CA GLN A 4 14.06 -21.67 -5.42
C GLN A 4 13.25 -20.58 -4.71
N ILE A 5 12.20 -21.02 -4.02
CA ILE A 5 11.44 -20.13 -3.13
C ILE A 5 12.08 -20.21 -1.76
N ARG A 6 12.64 -19.10 -1.30
CA ARG A 6 13.31 -19.01 0.00
C ARG A 6 12.46 -18.38 1.09
N ILE A 7 11.30 -17.86 0.71
CA ILE A 7 10.40 -17.18 1.63
C ILE A 7 9.30 -18.15 2.04
N THR A 8 9.02 -18.23 3.33
CA THR A 8 7.94 -19.08 3.85
C THR A 8 6.60 -18.34 3.77
N PRO A 9 5.46 -19.07 3.80
CA PRO A 9 4.15 -18.42 3.91
C PRO A 9 4.04 -17.47 5.09
N GLU A 10 4.64 -17.80 6.23
CA GLU A 10 4.64 -16.92 7.39
C GLU A 10 5.37 -15.61 7.10
N GLN A 11 6.53 -15.68 6.43
CA GLN A 11 7.27 -14.50 6.03
C GLN A 11 6.50 -13.68 5.01
N MET A 12 5.79 -14.31 4.08
CA MET A 12 4.93 -13.62 3.12
C MET A 12 3.83 -12.82 3.83
N ARG A 13 3.21 -13.41 4.86
CA ARG A 13 2.17 -12.71 5.63
C ARG A 13 2.75 -11.56 6.43
N THR A 14 3.96 -11.70 6.96
CA THR A 14 4.66 -10.62 7.65
C THR A 14 4.90 -9.46 6.70
N ARG A 15 5.40 -9.74 5.50
CA ARG A 15 5.62 -8.70 4.49
C ARG A 15 4.30 -8.07 4.04
N ALA A 16 3.23 -8.85 3.91
CA ALA A 16 1.90 -8.32 3.60
C ALA A 16 1.45 -7.31 4.65
N SER A 17 1.64 -7.64 5.93
CA SER A 17 1.31 -6.73 7.03
C SER A 17 2.14 -5.46 6.98
N GLU A 18 3.43 -5.56 6.65
CA GLU A 18 4.30 -4.40 6.50
C GLU A 18 3.85 -3.49 5.35
N PHE A 19 3.42 -4.07 4.23
CA PHE A 19 2.85 -3.28 3.12
C PHE A 19 1.59 -2.54 3.56
N ARG A 20 0.72 -3.18 4.33
CA ARG A 20 -0.49 -2.50 4.85
C ARG A 20 -0.12 -1.34 5.76
N THR A 21 0.88 -1.53 6.62
CA THR A 21 1.38 -0.45 7.50
C THR A 21 1.91 0.71 6.67
N GLU A 22 2.68 0.42 5.61
CA GLU A 22 3.19 1.46 4.74
C GLU A 22 2.06 2.15 3.97
N GLY A 23 1.01 1.42 3.60
CA GLY A 23 -0.18 2.01 3.02
C GLY A 23 -0.85 3.00 3.95
N GLU A 24 -0.97 2.65 5.24
CA GLU A 24 -1.52 3.56 6.26
C GLU A 24 -0.62 4.78 6.45
N ASN A 25 0.70 4.58 6.47
CA ASN A 25 1.67 5.68 6.57
C ASN A 25 1.56 6.61 5.37
N PHE A 26 1.38 6.05 4.18
CA PHE A 26 1.17 6.84 2.96
C PHE A 26 -0.10 7.68 3.06
N GLN A 27 -1.18 7.10 3.57
CA GLN A 27 -2.42 7.83 3.79
C GLN A 27 -2.22 8.97 4.78
N ASP A 28 -1.46 8.74 5.85
CA ASP A 28 -1.14 9.79 6.83
C ASP A 28 -0.36 10.93 6.18
N VAL A 29 0.58 10.62 5.29
CA VAL A 29 1.33 11.66 4.55
C VAL A 29 0.38 12.49 3.69
N ILE A 30 -0.55 11.85 2.97
CA ILE A 30 -1.54 12.54 2.16
C ILE A 30 -2.38 13.49 3.03
N ASN A 31 -2.82 13.00 4.19
CA ASN A 31 -3.63 13.80 5.11
C ASN A 31 -2.85 14.99 5.66
N LYS A 32 -1.57 14.78 5.98
CA LYS A 32 -0.70 15.88 6.43
C LYS A 32 -0.49 16.93 5.34
N MET A 33 -0.33 16.50 4.10
CA MET A 33 -0.21 17.42 2.97
C MET A 33 -1.50 18.23 2.77
N GLN A 34 -2.66 17.58 2.93
CA GLN A 34 -3.93 18.28 2.86
C GLN A 34 -4.02 19.37 3.92
N ASN A 35 -3.60 19.05 5.15
CA ASN A 35 -3.59 20.02 6.24
C ASN A 35 -2.63 21.19 5.95
N LEU A 36 -1.47 20.90 5.36
CA LEU A 36 -0.52 21.95 4.96
C LEU A 36 -1.11 22.86 3.88
N ILE A 37 -1.82 22.30 2.91
CA ILE A 37 -2.49 23.07 1.87
C ILE A 37 -3.55 23.98 2.49
N ASN A 38 -4.33 23.46 3.44
CA ASN A 38 -5.35 24.24 4.14
C ASN A 38 -4.70 25.41 4.91
N THR A 39 -3.58 25.14 5.58
CA THR A 39 -2.82 26.15 6.32
C THR A 39 -2.28 27.23 5.37
N LEU A 40 -1.75 26.82 4.21
CA LEU A 40 -1.28 27.79 3.19
C LEU A 40 -2.39 28.69 2.72
N GLN A 41 -3.60 28.18 2.54
CA GLN A 41 -4.75 29.00 2.14
C GLN A 41 -5.14 30.02 3.20
N GLU A 42 -4.96 29.67 4.48
CA GLU A 42 -5.23 30.59 5.59
C GLU A 42 -4.16 31.67 5.73
N GLU A 43 -2.90 31.28 5.53
CA GLU A 43 -1.75 32.18 5.72
C GLU A 43 -1.49 33.06 4.50
N TRP A 44 -1.85 32.60 3.33
CA TRP A 44 -1.49 33.24 2.06
C TRP A 44 -2.76 33.49 1.23
N GLU A 45 -3.28 34.71 1.34
CA GLU A 45 -4.43 35.12 0.54
C GLU A 45 -3.99 35.44 -0.88
N GLY A 46 -4.69 34.88 -1.86
CA GLY A 46 -4.45 35.17 -3.26
C GLY A 46 -4.62 33.98 -4.19
N GLN A 47 -4.49 34.28 -5.49
CA GLN A 47 -4.69 33.31 -6.53
C GLN A 47 -3.65 32.18 -6.50
N ALA A 48 -2.42 32.50 -6.05
CA ALA A 48 -1.36 31.48 -5.99
C ALA A 48 -1.67 30.37 -5.01
N SER A 49 -2.21 30.69 -3.82
CA SER A 49 -2.58 29.66 -2.84
C SER A 49 -3.74 28.82 -3.35
N GLN A 50 -4.69 29.41 -4.06
CA GLN A 50 -5.79 28.68 -4.70
C GLN A 50 -5.27 27.75 -5.79
N GLY A 51 -4.24 28.17 -6.53
CA GLY A 51 -3.60 27.35 -7.55
C GLY A 51 -2.95 26.09 -6.97
N PHE A 52 -2.24 26.22 -5.84
CA PHE A 52 -1.66 25.08 -5.16
C PHE A 52 -2.73 24.13 -4.64
N ALA A 53 -3.81 24.66 -4.07
CA ALA A 53 -4.92 23.84 -3.59
C ALA A 53 -5.58 23.07 -4.73
N ALA A 54 -5.81 23.71 -5.87
CA ALA A 54 -6.40 23.07 -7.05
C ALA A 54 -5.47 21.99 -7.60
N GLN A 55 -4.16 22.25 -7.63
CA GLN A 55 -3.18 21.28 -8.09
C GLN A 55 -3.17 20.04 -7.18
N PHE A 56 -3.21 20.25 -5.87
CA PHE A 56 -3.27 19.13 -4.91
C PHE A 56 -4.54 18.30 -5.12
N GLU A 57 -5.69 18.96 -5.29
CA GLU A 57 -6.94 18.25 -5.57
C GLU A 57 -6.85 17.40 -6.83
N SER A 58 -6.20 17.90 -7.88
CA SER A 58 -6.05 17.18 -9.14
C SER A 58 -5.13 15.97 -9.00
N LEU A 59 -4.23 15.96 -8.00
CA LEU A 59 -3.31 14.85 -7.74
C LEU A 59 -3.90 13.78 -6.81
N LYS A 60 -4.96 14.08 -6.08
CA LYS A 60 -5.56 13.15 -5.13
C LYS A 60 -5.93 11.79 -5.74
N PRO A 61 -6.55 11.72 -6.93
CA PRO A 61 -6.84 10.41 -7.52
C PRO A 61 -5.59 9.56 -7.73
N SER A 62 -4.46 10.19 -8.11
CA SER A 62 -3.19 9.49 -8.26
C SER A 62 -2.67 8.97 -6.92
N PHE A 63 -2.77 9.76 -5.86
CA PHE A 63 -2.39 9.34 -4.51
C PHE A 63 -3.24 8.16 -4.04
N ASN A 64 -4.54 8.21 -4.29
CA ASN A 64 -5.46 7.12 -3.93
C ASN A 64 -5.13 5.85 -4.71
N ASN A 65 -4.74 5.97 -5.98
CA ASN A 65 -4.33 4.83 -6.79
C ASN A 65 -3.06 4.19 -6.25
N VAL A 66 -2.09 4.99 -5.81
CA VAL A 66 -0.86 4.47 -5.20
C VAL A 66 -1.18 3.75 -3.90
N ARG A 67 -2.05 4.32 -3.06
CA ARG A 67 -2.50 3.68 -1.82
C ARG A 67 -3.15 2.33 -2.11
N GLN A 68 -4.01 2.28 -3.11
CA GLN A 68 -4.69 1.04 -3.52
C GLN A 68 -3.68 0.01 -4.00
N LEU A 69 -2.67 0.43 -4.78
CA LEU A 69 -1.62 -0.46 -5.26
C LEU A 69 -0.85 -1.09 -4.10
N ILE A 70 -0.54 -0.31 -3.08
CA ILE A 70 0.15 -0.80 -1.88
C ILE A 70 -0.69 -1.87 -1.18
N ASP A 71 -1.99 -1.60 -0.99
CA ASP A 71 -2.91 -2.56 -0.38
C ASP A 71 -3.03 -3.83 -1.23
N ASP A 72 -3.07 -3.70 -2.55
CA ASP A 72 -3.15 -4.83 -3.49
C ASP A 72 -1.91 -5.73 -3.38
N ILE A 73 -0.72 -5.14 -3.23
CA ILE A 73 0.51 -5.93 -3.03
C ILE A 73 0.38 -6.76 -1.75
N GLY A 74 -0.09 -6.17 -0.66
CA GLY A 74 -0.34 -6.90 0.58
C GLY A 74 -1.30 -8.06 0.39
N SER A 75 -2.41 -7.82 -0.31
CA SER A 75 -3.42 -8.86 -0.59
C SER A 75 -2.86 -9.98 -1.46
N GLN A 76 -2.04 -9.65 -2.45
CA GLN A 76 -1.41 -10.63 -3.33
C GLN A 76 -0.43 -11.50 -2.54
N LEU A 77 0.33 -10.92 -1.62
CA LEU A 77 1.24 -11.69 -0.77
C LEU A 77 0.48 -12.66 0.12
N ASP A 78 -0.62 -12.23 0.73
CA ASP A 78 -1.46 -13.13 1.53
C ASP A 78 -2.05 -14.25 0.69
N GLY A 79 -2.53 -13.94 -0.50
CA GLY A 79 -3.08 -14.93 -1.43
C GLY A 79 -2.04 -15.96 -1.84
N THR A 80 -0.81 -15.50 -2.12
CA THR A 80 0.29 -16.39 -2.46
C THR A 80 0.66 -17.29 -1.28
N ALA A 81 0.70 -16.74 -0.08
CA ALA A 81 0.97 -17.50 1.14
C ALA A 81 -0.05 -18.63 1.32
N THR A 82 -1.33 -18.32 1.14
CA THR A 82 -2.40 -19.31 1.22
C THR A 82 -2.25 -20.39 0.16
N ALA A 83 -1.94 -20.02 -1.08
CA ALA A 83 -1.76 -20.97 -2.17
C ALA A 83 -0.59 -21.92 -1.90
N VAL A 84 0.52 -21.41 -1.38
CA VAL A 84 1.68 -22.23 -1.03
C VAL A 84 1.34 -23.20 0.10
N GLU A 85 0.63 -22.73 1.13
CA GLU A 85 0.20 -23.58 2.25
C GLU A 85 -0.70 -24.72 1.77
N GLN A 86 -1.65 -24.41 0.89
CA GLN A 86 -2.55 -25.43 0.33
C GLN A 86 -1.79 -26.45 -0.50
N LEU A 87 -0.84 -26.02 -1.30
CA LEU A 87 -0.02 -26.92 -2.11
C LEU A 87 0.79 -27.85 -1.22
N ASP A 88 1.41 -27.33 -0.17
CA ASP A 88 2.18 -28.12 0.78
C ASP A 88 1.31 -29.18 1.45
N GLN A 89 0.07 -28.84 1.83
CA GLN A 89 -0.88 -29.77 2.44
C GLN A 89 -1.30 -30.85 1.46
N GLU A 90 -1.53 -30.51 0.19
CA GLU A 90 -1.89 -31.48 -0.84
C GLU A 90 -0.76 -32.47 -1.08
N ILE A 91 0.47 -31.97 -1.15
CA ILE A 91 1.65 -32.82 -1.33
C ILE A 91 1.79 -33.77 -0.14
N ALA A 92 1.69 -33.24 1.08
CA ALA A 92 1.78 -34.05 2.30
C ALA A 92 0.73 -35.13 2.33
N SER A 93 -0.52 -34.84 1.94
CA SER A 93 -1.60 -35.82 1.98
C SER A 93 -1.43 -36.94 0.96
N LYS A 94 -0.72 -36.68 -0.16
CA LYS A 94 -0.45 -37.70 -1.16
C LYS A 94 0.62 -38.68 -0.74
N PHE A 95 1.43 -38.35 0.23
CA PHE A 95 2.50 -39.19 0.72
C PHE A 95 2.16 -39.90 2.03
N ASN A 96 1.00 -39.67 2.55
CA ASN A 96 0.48 -40.38 3.74
C ASN A 96 -0.48 -41.52 3.33
#